data_32592e5335c2faf0ef2866ce74b516cf
#
_entry.id   32592e5335c2faf0ef2866ce74b516cf
#
_cell.length_a   1.000
_cell.length_b   1.000
_cell.length_c   1.000
_cell.angle_alpha   90.00
_cell.angle_beta   90.00
_cell.angle_gamma   90.00
#
_symmetry.space_group_name_H-M   'P 1'
#
loop_
_entity.id
_entity.type
_entity.pdbx_description
1 polymer ?
#
loop_
_entity_poly.entity_id
_entity_poly.type
_entity_poly.pdbx_seq_one_letter_code
_entity_poly.pdbx_strand_id
1 'polypeptide(L)'
;VATSALFAAGARLIARAPIVPVRRLRPDTTVVEVSADHVVLAVAEHTTAPGLAGILQGESGGASEVCWKLGPPLRPAGRRTVVRPILARDAGQLRLGPARWNGFVYEGDPTSALGLPFEEVEVQSPVGVMPAWQVLSPACLSSVSSPSTPGSAHDVPDCTGGQAAEDWVILVHGHGSRRQEALRALPLLHALGLQCLVVTYRNDREAAPSRDRLYHLGAKEWEDIEAACQYALDQGARRLVIVGWSMGGGIALRLAEKSAVRDRIAGLVLDGPAVDWQDILSYHAGAMHAPGPLQAAAMWMLTSPIGSRAVALREPIALAEMTRDYHADHLVHPTLLIHSLDDTYVPPGPSRDLAGRRPDLVRFVPFDGALHTREWNVDPVRWEREVAGFMTRVLGLSSEVEERALTRPAGPLGPLWFAHDVRPGPSA
;
A
#
# COMPACT_ATOMS: atom_id res chain seq x y z
N VAL A 1 -2.98 37.32 -24.70
CA VAL A 1 -3.45 37.26 -23.28
C VAL A 1 -4.27 35.99 -23.04
N ALA A 2 -5.29 35.68 -23.87
CA ALA A 2 -6.13 34.48 -23.66
C ALA A 2 -5.35 33.17 -23.82
N THR A 3 -4.43 33.04 -24.77
CA THR A 3 -3.59 31.85 -24.97
C THR A 3 -2.63 31.61 -23.81
N SER A 4 -2.04 32.66 -23.24
CA SER A 4 -1.15 32.56 -22.07
C SER A 4 -1.92 32.15 -20.81
N ALA A 5 -3.16 32.62 -20.65
CA ALA A 5 -4.01 32.23 -19.53
C ALA A 5 -4.45 30.76 -19.63
N LEU A 6 -4.83 30.28 -20.81
CA LEU A 6 -5.16 28.88 -21.05
C LEU A 6 -3.96 27.96 -20.83
N PHE A 7 -2.77 28.34 -21.27
CA PHE A 7 -1.54 27.61 -21.03
C PHE A 7 -1.24 27.48 -19.53
N ALA A 8 -1.31 28.60 -18.80
CA ALA A 8 -1.08 28.59 -17.35
C ALA A 8 -2.13 27.74 -16.59
N ALA A 9 -3.40 27.80 -17.02
CA ALA A 9 -4.46 26.97 -16.45
C ALA A 9 -4.23 25.47 -16.72
N GLY A 10 -3.81 25.10 -17.93
CA GLY A 10 -3.47 23.72 -18.29
C GLY A 10 -2.28 23.19 -17.49
N ALA A 11 -1.19 23.96 -17.38
CA ALA A 11 -0.03 23.60 -16.57
C ALA A 11 -0.40 23.40 -15.09
N ARG A 12 -1.23 24.31 -14.55
CA ARG A 12 -1.74 24.20 -13.18
C ARG A 12 -2.59 22.96 -12.96
N LEU A 13 -3.44 22.58 -13.92
CA LEU A 13 -4.26 21.39 -13.84
C LEU A 13 -3.38 20.13 -13.74
N ILE A 14 -2.39 20.01 -14.62
CA ILE A 14 -1.44 18.89 -14.64
C ILE A 14 -0.65 18.84 -13.33
N ALA A 15 -0.10 19.96 -12.86
CA ALA A 15 0.67 20.03 -11.64
C ALA A 15 -0.17 19.70 -10.40
N ARG A 16 -1.46 20.05 -10.38
CA ARG A 16 -2.33 19.77 -9.23
C ARG A 16 -2.84 18.34 -9.16
N ALA A 17 -2.94 17.64 -10.28
CA ALA A 17 -3.49 16.29 -10.32
C ALA A 17 -2.82 15.32 -9.31
N PRO A 18 -1.48 15.22 -9.22
CA PRO A 18 -0.82 14.29 -8.31
C PRO A 18 -0.76 14.75 -6.84
N ILE A 19 -1.00 16.04 -6.55
CA ILE A 19 -0.83 16.58 -5.20
C ILE A 19 -2.14 16.80 -4.44
N VAL A 20 -3.30 16.67 -5.10
CA VAL A 20 -4.60 16.84 -4.44
C VAL A 20 -5.10 15.52 -3.88
N PRO A 21 -5.31 15.40 -2.56
CA PRO A 21 -5.80 14.17 -1.95
C PRO A 21 -7.19 13.77 -2.47
N VAL A 22 -7.37 12.49 -2.78
CA VAL A 22 -8.66 11.92 -3.19
C VAL A 22 -9.54 11.73 -1.97
N ARG A 23 -10.60 12.52 -1.85
CA ARG A 23 -11.49 12.49 -0.66
C ARG A 23 -12.76 11.66 -0.84
N ARG A 24 -13.17 11.36 -2.08
CA ARG A 24 -14.39 10.60 -2.38
C ARG A 24 -14.08 9.54 -3.43
N LEU A 25 -14.32 8.31 -3.06
CA LEU A 25 -14.30 7.19 -4.00
C LEU A 25 -15.68 7.13 -4.68
N ARG A 26 -15.70 7.20 -6.00
CA ARG A 26 -16.91 7.07 -6.82
C ARG A 26 -17.07 5.63 -7.29
N PRO A 27 -18.29 5.17 -7.58
CA PRO A 27 -18.48 3.93 -8.31
C PRO A 27 -17.66 3.95 -9.61
N ASP A 28 -16.95 2.89 -9.88
CA ASP A 28 -16.05 2.72 -11.02
C ASP A 28 -16.33 1.42 -11.80
N THR A 29 -17.30 0.64 -11.33
CA THR A 29 -17.80 -0.55 -12.01
C THR A 29 -19.31 -0.67 -11.86
N THR A 30 -19.90 -1.65 -12.56
CA THR A 30 -21.35 -1.96 -12.51
C THR A 30 -21.54 -3.45 -12.37
N VAL A 31 -22.34 -3.83 -11.37
CA VAL A 31 -22.84 -5.20 -11.20
C VAL A 31 -23.99 -5.41 -12.16
N VAL A 32 -23.86 -6.34 -13.09
CA VAL A 32 -24.83 -6.66 -14.14
C VAL A 32 -25.71 -7.84 -13.74
N GLU A 33 -25.10 -8.84 -13.06
CA GLU A 33 -25.80 -10.04 -12.59
C GLU A 33 -25.14 -10.55 -11.31
N VAL A 34 -25.92 -11.12 -10.41
CA VAL A 34 -25.46 -11.79 -9.20
C VAL A 34 -26.06 -13.18 -9.14
N SER A 35 -25.22 -14.20 -9.14
CA SER A 35 -25.60 -15.62 -9.03
C SER A 35 -25.16 -16.22 -7.68
N ALA A 36 -25.39 -17.51 -7.49
CA ALA A 36 -25.02 -18.20 -6.27
C ALA A 36 -23.49 -18.30 -6.08
N ASP A 37 -22.73 -18.40 -7.15
CA ASP A 37 -21.30 -18.70 -7.20
C ASP A 37 -20.46 -17.66 -7.94
N HIS A 38 -21.09 -16.72 -8.66
CA HIS A 38 -20.38 -15.70 -9.44
C HIS A 38 -21.14 -14.39 -9.54
N VAL A 39 -20.42 -13.35 -9.92
CA VAL A 39 -20.96 -12.05 -10.35
C VAL A 39 -20.52 -11.74 -11.77
N VAL A 40 -21.42 -11.06 -12.50
CA VAL A 40 -21.13 -10.50 -13.83
C VAL A 40 -20.96 -8.99 -13.69
N LEU A 41 -19.81 -8.49 -14.14
CA LEU A 41 -19.44 -7.08 -14.05
C LEU A 41 -19.30 -6.46 -15.43
N ALA A 42 -19.49 -5.16 -15.54
CA ALA A 42 -19.12 -4.41 -16.71
C ALA A 42 -17.60 -4.52 -16.96
N VAL A 43 -17.20 -4.64 -18.24
CA VAL A 43 -15.78 -4.69 -18.64
C VAL A 43 -15.11 -3.35 -18.39
N ALA A 44 -14.03 -3.39 -17.64
CA ALA A 44 -13.05 -2.34 -17.45
C ALA A 44 -11.66 -2.98 -17.26
N GLU A 45 -10.59 -2.23 -17.37
CA GLU A 45 -9.23 -2.73 -17.16
C GLU A 45 -9.12 -3.50 -15.84
N HIS A 46 -9.54 -2.88 -14.74
CA HIS A 46 -9.49 -3.48 -13.41
C HIS A 46 -10.42 -4.67 -13.24
N THR A 47 -11.62 -4.70 -13.87
CA THR A 47 -12.55 -5.84 -13.73
C THR A 47 -12.11 -7.07 -14.52
N THR A 48 -11.27 -6.89 -15.55
CA THR A 48 -10.69 -7.97 -16.37
C THR A 48 -9.28 -8.37 -15.91
N ALA A 49 -8.66 -7.60 -15.03
CA ALA A 49 -7.35 -7.89 -14.52
C ALA A 49 -7.29 -9.26 -13.81
N PRO A 50 -6.19 -10.03 -13.94
CA PRO A 50 -6.02 -11.28 -13.23
C PRO A 50 -5.96 -11.08 -11.71
N GLY A 51 -6.11 -12.18 -10.98
CA GLY A 51 -5.96 -12.20 -9.53
C GLY A 51 -7.23 -11.89 -8.74
N LEU A 52 -7.04 -11.81 -7.44
CA LEU A 52 -8.08 -11.57 -6.45
C LEU A 52 -8.54 -10.12 -6.44
N ALA A 53 -9.78 -9.88 -6.05
CA ALA A 53 -10.30 -8.53 -5.87
C ALA A 53 -11.46 -8.52 -4.86
N GLY A 54 -11.88 -7.33 -4.47
CA GLY A 54 -13.15 -7.10 -3.79
C GLY A 54 -14.10 -6.29 -4.66
N ILE A 55 -15.37 -6.35 -4.30
CA ILE A 55 -16.39 -5.44 -4.80
C ILE A 55 -17.16 -4.83 -3.64
N LEU A 56 -17.31 -3.51 -3.67
CA LEU A 56 -17.94 -2.73 -2.61
C LEU A 56 -19.21 -2.07 -3.11
N GLN A 57 -20.26 -2.09 -2.29
CA GLN A 57 -21.49 -1.39 -2.58
C GLN A 57 -22.08 -0.81 -1.29
N GLY A 58 -22.47 0.47 -1.33
CA GLY A 58 -22.94 1.23 -0.19
C GLY A 58 -22.14 2.51 0.01
N GLU A 59 -22.34 3.19 1.14
CA GLU A 59 -21.57 4.37 1.50
C GLU A 59 -20.20 3.97 2.05
N SER A 60 -19.17 4.59 1.50
CA SER A 60 -17.76 4.32 1.87
C SER A 60 -17.51 4.52 3.37
N GLY A 61 -17.14 3.43 4.06
CA GLY A 61 -16.92 3.41 5.50
C GLY A 61 -18.19 3.45 6.35
N GLY A 62 -19.35 3.22 5.74
CA GLY A 62 -20.63 3.09 6.46
C GLY A 62 -20.87 1.65 6.95
N ALA A 63 -21.60 1.49 8.06
CA ALA A 63 -21.96 0.19 8.63
C ALA A 63 -22.77 -0.72 7.67
N SER A 64 -23.26 -0.20 6.56
CA SER A 64 -24.00 -0.90 5.52
C SER A 64 -23.19 -1.19 4.25
N GLU A 65 -21.87 -0.93 4.27
CA GLU A 65 -21.02 -1.22 3.12
C GLU A 65 -20.86 -2.73 2.94
N VAL A 66 -21.28 -3.21 1.79
CA VAL A 66 -21.14 -4.63 1.41
C VAL A 66 -19.78 -4.82 0.77
N CYS A 67 -19.00 -5.79 1.24
CA CYS A 67 -17.74 -6.19 0.62
C CYS A 67 -17.80 -7.69 0.29
N TRP A 68 -17.70 -8.03 -0.99
CA TRP A 68 -17.57 -9.42 -1.43
C TRP A 68 -16.20 -9.64 -2.06
N LYS A 69 -15.59 -10.78 -1.78
CA LYS A 69 -14.28 -11.17 -2.30
C LYS A 69 -14.46 -12.01 -3.55
N LEU A 70 -13.76 -11.63 -4.60
CA LEU A 70 -13.87 -12.21 -5.92
C LEU A 70 -12.55 -12.86 -6.34
N GLY A 71 -12.68 -14.02 -6.98
CA GLY A 71 -11.56 -14.68 -7.64
C GLY A 71 -11.18 -14.03 -8.98
N PRO A 72 -10.20 -14.61 -9.67
CA PRO A 72 -9.78 -14.14 -10.99
C PRO A 72 -10.90 -14.27 -12.02
N PRO A 73 -10.85 -13.50 -13.13
CA PRO A 73 -11.85 -13.57 -14.18
C PRO A 73 -11.87 -14.97 -14.83
N LEU A 74 -13.06 -15.59 -14.95
CA LEU A 74 -13.21 -16.91 -15.53
C LEU A 74 -13.24 -16.86 -17.07
N ARG A 75 -14.03 -15.93 -17.61
CA ARG A 75 -14.23 -15.73 -19.03
C ARG A 75 -14.99 -14.42 -19.29
N PRO A 76 -14.94 -13.89 -20.51
CA PRO A 76 -15.90 -12.88 -20.93
C PRO A 76 -17.31 -13.50 -20.97
N ALA A 77 -18.30 -12.86 -20.35
CA ALA A 77 -19.71 -13.23 -20.47
C ALA A 77 -20.36 -12.60 -21.71
N GLY A 78 -19.57 -11.93 -22.54
CA GLY A 78 -19.94 -11.19 -23.73
C GLY A 78 -18.91 -10.12 -24.04
N ARG A 79 -19.15 -9.27 -25.07
CA ARG A 79 -18.20 -8.22 -25.43
C ARG A 79 -18.05 -7.11 -24.40
N ARG A 80 -18.98 -6.99 -23.44
CA ARG A 80 -19.04 -5.87 -22.47
C ARG A 80 -19.11 -6.32 -21.02
N THR A 81 -19.00 -7.62 -20.75
CA THR A 81 -19.14 -8.17 -19.40
C THR A 81 -18.10 -9.23 -19.10
N VAL A 82 -17.73 -9.36 -17.84
CA VAL A 82 -16.77 -10.33 -17.32
C VAL A 82 -17.38 -11.07 -16.14
N VAL A 83 -17.15 -12.39 -16.06
CA VAL A 83 -17.60 -13.25 -14.94
C VAL A 83 -16.48 -13.42 -13.95
N ARG A 84 -16.76 -13.20 -12.66
CA ARG A 84 -15.85 -13.48 -11.57
C ARG A 84 -16.49 -14.39 -10.52
N PRO A 85 -15.80 -15.43 -10.05
CA PRO A 85 -16.31 -16.30 -9.00
C PRO A 85 -16.37 -15.55 -7.67
N ILE A 86 -17.37 -15.86 -6.85
CA ILE A 86 -17.47 -15.36 -5.47
C ILE A 86 -16.68 -16.29 -4.57
N LEU A 87 -15.68 -15.77 -3.87
CA LEU A 87 -14.88 -16.52 -2.91
C LEU A 87 -15.41 -16.39 -1.49
N ALA A 88 -15.85 -15.19 -1.12
CA ALA A 88 -16.45 -14.93 0.18
C ALA A 88 -17.47 -13.79 0.10
N ARG A 89 -18.46 -13.85 0.98
CA ARG A 89 -19.49 -12.83 1.15
C ARG A 89 -19.42 -12.32 2.56
N ASP A 90 -19.10 -11.05 2.70
CA ASP A 90 -19.26 -10.37 3.98
C ASP A 90 -20.74 -10.03 4.20
N ALA A 91 -21.08 -9.38 5.29
CA ALA A 91 -22.47 -9.04 5.60
C ALA A 91 -23.12 -8.22 4.47
N GLY A 92 -24.40 -8.50 4.21
CA GLY A 92 -25.21 -7.81 3.22
C GLY A 92 -25.29 -8.50 1.86
N GLN A 93 -26.14 -7.94 1.00
CA GLN A 93 -26.38 -8.45 -0.35
C GLN A 93 -25.93 -7.46 -1.41
N LEU A 94 -25.13 -7.93 -2.34
CA LEU A 94 -24.75 -7.17 -3.53
C LEU A 94 -25.99 -7.01 -4.44
N ARG A 95 -26.22 -5.78 -4.90
CA ARG A 95 -27.35 -5.43 -5.78
C ARG A 95 -26.87 -5.09 -7.18
N LEU A 96 -27.73 -5.21 -8.16
CA LEU A 96 -27.46 -4.74 -9.52
C LEU A 96 -27.24 -3.22 -9.53
N GLY A 97 -26.33 -2.76 -10.36
CA GLY A 97 -26.05 -1.33 -10.51
C GLY A 97 -24.63 -0.90 -10.13
N PRO A 98 -24.44 0.40 -9.87
CA PRO A 98 -23.12 0.96 -9.56
C PRO A 98 -22.49 0.33 -8.32
N ALA A 99 -21.20 0.02 -8.43
CA ALA A 99 -20.37 -0.51 -7.36
C ALA A 99 -18.95 0.05 -7.45
N ARG A 100 -18.15 -0.15 -6.42
CA ARG A 100 -16.74 0.21 -6.40
C ARG A 100 -15.88 -1.05 -6.46
N TRP A 101 -14.87 -1.01 -7.29
CA TRP A 101 -13.84 -2.02 -7.31
C TRP A 101 -12.91 -1.85 -6.10
N ASN A 102 -12.62 -2.94 -5.42
CA ASN A 102 -11.66 -2.96 -4.33
C ASN A 102 -10.45 -3.84 -4.69
N GLY A 103 -9.40 -3.21 -5.17
CA GLY A 103 -8.14 -3.89 -5.47
C GLY A 103 -7.37 -4.34 -4.23
N PHE A 104 -7.79 -3.99 -3.02
CA PHE A 104 -7.15 -4.44 -1.78
C PHE A 104 -7.72 -5.78 -1.27
N VAL A 105 -8.80 -6.27 -1.87
CA VAL A 105 -9.52 -7.49 -1.53
C VAL A 105 -10.28 -7.38 -0.21
N TYR A 106 -9.65 -6.87 0.83
CA TYR A 106 -10.20 -6.71 2.17
C TYR A 106 -10.73 -5.30 2.40
N GLU A 107 -11.72 -5.17 3.27
CA GLU A 107 -12.28 -3.90 3.74
C GLU A 107 -12.51 -3.98 5.25
N GLY A 108 -12.69 -2.84 5.92
CA GLY A 108 -12.84 -2.77 7.38
C GLY A 108 -11.50 -2.57 8.08
N ASP A 109 -11.37 -3.16 9.25
CA ASP A 109 -10.20 -3.14 10.12
C ASP A 109 -9.59 -4.55 10.27
N PRO A 110 -8.44 -4.71 10.97
CA PRO A 110 -7.80 -6.02 11.12
C PRO A 110 -8.69 -7.10 11.77
N THR A 111 -9.57 -6.72 12.72
CA THR A 111 -10.46 -7.69 13.36
C THR A 111 -11.62 -8.08 12.45
N SER A 112 -12.31 -7.12 11.88
CA SER A 112 -13.47 -7.38 11.02
C SER A 112 -13.10 -8.08 9.71
N ALA A 113 -11.94 -7.74 9.12
CA ALA A 113 -11.49 -8.28 7.85
C ALA A 113 -10.77 -9.63 7.98
N LEU A 114 -10.02 -9.86 9.07
CA LEU A 114 -9.02 -10.92 9.20
C LEU A 114 -9.13 -11.70 10.51
N GLY A 115 -9.93 -11.22 11.48
CA GLY A 115 -9.97 -11.80 12.84
C GLY A 115 -8.72 -11.52 13.67
N LEU A 116 -7.87 -10.58 13.26
CA LEU A 116 -6.66 -10.23 13.98
C LEU A 116 -6.95 -9.15 15.03
N PRO A 117 -6.60 -9.35 16.29
CA PRO A 117 -6.76 -8.33 17.32
C PRO A 117 -5.81 -7.16 17.06
N PHE A 118 -6.31 -5.96 17.26
CA PHE A 118 -5.56 -4.72 17.09
C PHE A 118 -6.02 -3.65 18.09
N GLU A 119 -5.21 -2.65 18.26
CA GLU A 119 -5.53 -1.42 18.97
C GLU A 119 -5.47 -0.24 18.02
N GLU A 120 -6.46 0.67 18.11
CA GLU A 120 -6.39 1.97 17.45
C GLU A 120 -5.51 2.87 18.31
N VAL A 121 -4.39 3.33 17.75
CA VAL A 121 -3.43 4.17 18.47
C VAL A 121 -3.23 5.51 17.77
N GLU A 122 -2.78 6.50 18.52
CA GLU A 122 -2.52 7.85 18.04
C GLU A 122 -1.01 8.14 18.00
N VAL A 123 -0.47 8.31 16.79
CA VAL A 123 0.92 8.73 16.59
C VAL A 123 0.98 10.25 16.50
N GLN A 124 1.81 10.88 17.31
CA GLN A 124 2.01 12.33 17.30
C GLN A 124 3.04 12.71 16.26
N SER A 125 2.60 13.26 15.12
CA SER A 125 3.49 13.74 14.05
C SER A 125 3.69 15.26 14.11
N PRO A 126 4.64 15.83 13.34
CA PRO A 126 4.86 17.29 13.29
C PRO A 126 3.63 18.11 12.85
N VAL A 127 2.65 17.51 12.20
CA VAL A 127 1.46 18.20 11.72
C VAL A 127 0.20 17.89 12.55
N GLY A 128 0.28 16.95 13.50
CA GLY A 128 -0.80 16.55 14.39
C GLY A 128 -0.96 15.03 14.50
N VAL A 129 -2.12 14.60 14.97
CA VAL A 129 -2.41 13.18 15.23
C VAL A 129 -2.56 12.39 13.94
N MET A 130 -1.88 11.24 13.88
CA MET A 130 -1.97 10.21 12.84
C MET A 130 -2.53 8.93 13.45
N PRO A 131 -3.80 8.58 13.23
CA PRO A 131 -4.34 7.30 13.67
C PRO A 131 -3.60 6.13 13.01
N ALA A 132 -3.33 5.08 13.79
CA ALA A 132 -2.70 3.87 13.28
C ALA A 132 -3.33 2.62 13.91
N TRP A 133 -3.26 1.48 13.21
CA TRP A 133 -3.61 0.17 13.75
C TRP A 133 -2.35 -0.52 14.26
N GLN A 134 -2.31 -0.78 15.54
CA GLN A 134 -1.29 -1.64 16.14
C GLN A 134 -1.83 -3.05 16.23
N VAL A 135 -1.37 -3.94 15.36
CA VAL A 135 -1.74 -5.36 15.35
C VAL A 135 -0.74 -6.11 16.21
N LEU A 136 -1.25 -6.70 17.30
CA LEU A 136 -0.42 -7.36 18.30
C LEU A 136 0.16 -8.69 17.77
N SER A 137 1.41 -8.97 18.08
CA SER A 137 2.01 -10.26 17.78
C SER A 137 1.41 -11.39 18.62
N PRO A 138 1.45 -12.67 18.16
CA PRO A 138 0.96 -13.79 18.96
C PRO A 138 1.62 -13.93 20.33
N ALA A 139 2.88 -13.52 20.46
CA ALA A 139 3.60 -13.52 21.72
C ALA A 139 3.01 -12.52 22.73
N CYS A 140 2.65 -11.32 22.27
CA CYS A 140 1.98 -10.32 23.11
C CYS A 140 0.59 -10.78 23.57
N LEU A 141 -0.16 -11.45 22.71
CA LEU A 141 -1.49 -11.96 23.05
C LEU A 141 -1.45 -13.05 24.14
N SER A 142 -0.43 -13.91 24.15
CA SER A 142 -0.28 -14.94 25.18
C SER A 142 0.10 -14.37 26.55
N SER A 143 0.75 -13.22 26.64
CA SER A 143 1.07 -12.55 27.90
C SER A 143 -0.16 -11.89 28.57
N VAL A 144 -1.12 -11.44 27.78
CA VAL A 144 -2.38 -10.83 28.26
C VAL A 144 -3.34 -11.85 28.87
N SER A 145 -3.24 -13.14 28.48
CA SER A 145 -4.13 -14.21 28.93
C SER A 145 -3.82 -14.77 30.33
N SER A 146 -2.75 -14.31 30.95
CA SER A 146 -2.43 -14.71 32.36
C SER A 146 -3.16 -13.76 33.31
N PRO A 147 -4.00 -14.27 34.25
CA PRO A 147 -4.74 -13.42 35.15
C PRO A 147 -3.80 -12.77 36.17
N SER A 148 -3.39 -11.55 35.92
CA SER A 148 -2.81 -10.67 36.89
C SER A 148 -3.92 -9.83 37.58
N THR A 149 -3.80 -9.65 38.87
CA THR A 149 -4.71 -8.99 39.81
C THR A 149 -5.27 -7.66 39.30
N PRO A 150 -6.56 -7.34 39.53
CA PRO A 150 -7.15 -6.09 38.99
C PRO A 150 -6.59 -4.87 39.74
N GLY A 151 -5.88 -4.01 39.04
CA GLY A 151 -5.36 -2.76 39.60
C GLY A 151 -4.56 -1.94 38.59
N SER A 152 -5.23 -1.03 38.00
CA SER A 152 -4.82 0.15 37.24
C SER A 152 -5.14 0.14 35.73
N ALA A 153 -5.87 1.15 35.36
CA ALA A 153 -6.44 1.34 34.02
C ALA A 153 -5.46 2.02 33.04
N HIS A 154 -4.22 1.58 32.91
CA HIS A 154 -3.22 2.04 31.90
C HIS A 154 -2.03 1.07 31.76
N ASP A 155 -2.17 -0.21 32.06
CA ASP A 155 -1.09 -1.16 31.79
C ASP A 155 -1.17 -1.63 30.33
N VAL A 156 -0.34 -1.01 29.49
CA VAL A 156 0.04 -1.58 28.19
C VAL A 156 0.68 -2.95 28.48
N PRO A 157 0.27 -4.05 27.81
CA PRO A 157 0.85 -5.36 28.05
C PRO A 157 2.38 -5.31 27.88
N ASP A 158 3.11 -5.74 28.89
CA ASP A 158 4.55 -5.88 28.80
C ASP A 158 4.92 -7.03 27.86
N CYS A 159 5.18 -6.68 26.59
CA CYS A 159 5.49 -7.62 25.52
C CYS A 159 6.97 -8.03 25.50
N THR A 160 7.72 -7.88 26.57
CA THR A 160 9.19 -8.11 26.64
C THR A 160 9.62 -9.58 26.55
N GLY A 161 8.74 -10.50 26.23
CA GLY A 161 8.96 -11.96 26.36
C GLY A 161 9.56 -12.71 25.17
N GLY A 162 9.97 -12.08 24.06
CA GLY A 162 10.57 -12.81 22.95
C GLY A 162 11.12 -11.92 21.83
N GLN A 163 12.12 -12.42 21.10
CA GLN A 163 12.81 -11.68 20.02
C GLN A 163 11.84 -11.09 18.96
N ALA A 164 10.72 -11.76 18.70
CA ALA A 164 9.71 -11.32 17.74
C ALA A 164 8.90 -10.10 18.23
N ALA A 165 8.75 -9.90 19.54
CA ALA A 165 8.08 -8.72 20.12
C ALA A 165 8.94 -7.44 20.00
N GLU A 166 10.24 -7.59 19.74
CA GLU A 166 11.18 -6.48 19.55
C GLU A 166 11.29 -6.05 18.08
N ASP A 167 10.74 -6.84 17.15
CA ASP A 167 10.76 -6.57 15.72
C ASP A 167 9.40 -6.06 15.25
N TRP A 168 9.39 -4.83 14.73
CA TRP A 168 8.17 -4.19 14.27
C TRP A 168 8.18 -3.95 12.77
N VAL A 169 6.99 -4.02 12.19
CA VAL A 169 6.76 -3.69 10.78
C VAL A 169 5.86 -2.46 10.69
N ILE A 170 6.35 -1.42 10.04
CA ILE A 170 5.59 -0.20 9.75
C ILE A 170 5.05 -0.32 8.33
N LEU A 171 3.73 -0.29 8.16
CA LEU A 171 3.07 -0.50 6.86
C LEU A 171 2.48 0.83 6.34
N VAL A 172 2.96 1.25 5.17
CA VAL A 172 2.70 2.57 4.58
C VAL A 172 1.97 2.41 3.25
N HIS A 173 0.72 2.84 3.19
CA HIS A 173 -0.11 2.75 1.98
C HIS A 173 0.28 3.78 0.88
N GLY A 174 -0.25 3.58 -0.33
CA GLY A 174 0.02 4.40 -1.49
C GLY A 174 -0.78 5.71 -1.57
N HIS A 175 -0.56 6.46 -2.65
CA HIS A 175 -1.25 7.72 -2.96
C HIS A 175 -2.75 7.53 -3.10
N GLY A 176 -3.53 8.32 -2.36
CA GLY A 176 -4.99 8.25 -2.39
C GLY A 176 -5.59 6.94 -1.87
N SER A 177 -4.75 6.08 -1.29
CA SER A 177 -5.12 4.83 -0.67
C SER A 177 -5.48 5.01 0.81
N ARG A 178 -5.53 3.92 1.56
CA ARG A 178 -5.94 3.86 2.97
C ARG A 178 -5.24 2.72 3.67
N ARG A 179 -5.30 2.68 5.01
CA ARG A 179 -4.78 1.58 5.86
C ARG A 179 -5.21 0.19 5.38
N GLN A 180 -6.40 0.06 4.76
CA GLN A 180 -6.92 -1.20 4.21
C GLN A 180 -6.02 -1.84 3.15
N GLU A 181 -5.17 -1.07 2.47
CA GLU A 181 -4.19 -1.61 1.53
C GLU A 181 -3.22 -2.60 2.20
N ALA A 182 -2.88 -2.38 3.45
CA ALA A 182 -1.98 -3.23 4.22
C ALA A 182 -2.61 -4.54 4.71
N LEU A 183 -3.95 -4.64 4.76
CA LEU A 183 -4.63 -5.82 5.33
C LEU A 183 -4.17 -7.14 4.72
N ARG A 184 -3.87 -7.16 3.42
CA ARG A 184 -3.41 -8.37 2.72
C ARG A 184 -2.05 -8.90 3.19
N ALA A 185 -1.19 -8.04 3.78
CA ALA A 185 0.11 -8.44 4.31
C ALA A 185 0.04 -8.93 5.76
N LEU A 186 -0.95 -8.47 6.54
CA LEU A 186 -1.03 -8.73 7.98
C LEU A 186 -1.07 -10.22 8.37
N PRO A 187 -1.80 -11.12 7.65
CA PRO A 187 -1.81 -12.54 8.03
C PRO A 187 -0.44 -13.20 8.00
N LEU A 188 0.39 -12.88 7.01
CA LEU A 188 1.76 -13.36 6.93
C LEU A 188 2.63 -12.78 8.06
N LEU A 189 2.62 -11.48 8.23
CA LEU A 189 3.46 -10.78 9.21
C LEU A 189 3.13 -11.19 10.64
N HIS A 190 1.84 -11.31 10.95
CA HIS A 190 1.38 -11.82 12.23
C HIS A 190 1.82 -13.28 12.47
N ALA A 191 1.74 -14.15 11.44
CA ALA A 191 2.20 -15.53 11.53
C ALA A 191 3.72 -15.66 11.70
N LEU A 192 4.50 -14.70 11.20
CA LEU A 192 5.93 -14.56 11.46
C LEU A 192 6.23 -14.08 12.90
N GLY A 193 5.20 -13.75 13.68
CA GLY A 193 5.34 -13.28 15.07
C GLY A 193 5.66 -11.78 15.18
N LEU A 194 5.55 -11.01 14.11
CA LEU A 194 5.93 -9.60 14.07
C LEU A 194 4.82 -8.70 14.61
N GLN A 195 5.20 -7.64 15.29
CA GLN A 195 4.31 -6.54 15.66
C GLN A 195 4.12 -5.63 14.46
N CYS A 196 2.88 -5.26 14.15
CA CYS A 196 2.60 -4.45 12.97
C CYS A 196 1.96 -3.12 13.34
N LEU A 197 2.42 -2.02 12.74
CA LEU A 197 1.81 -0.71 12.84
C LEU A 197 1.38 -0.25 11.44
N VAL A 198 0.08 -0.25 11.18
CA VAL A 198 -0.50 0.21 9.93
C VAL A 198 -0.84 1.69 10.07
N VAL A 199 -0.11 2.53 9.40
CA VAL A 199 -0.12 3.97 9.63
C VAL A 199 -1.00 4.74 8.66
N THR A 200 -1.49 5.90 9.11
CA THR A 200 -1.90 7.01 8.25
C THR A 200 -0.77 8.03 8.17
N TYR A 201 -0.85 8.94 7.21
CA TYR A 201 0.02 10.11 7.13
C TYR A 201 -0.78 11.36 6.76
N ARG A 202 -0.13 12.51 6.81
CA ARG A 202 -0.79 13.83 6.58
C ARG A 202 -1.67 13.83 5.34
N ASN A 203 -2.83 14.48 5.45
CA ASN A 203 -3.85 14.62 4.42
C ASN A 203 -4.69 13.37 4.12
N ASP A 204 -4.44 12.24 4.77
CA ASP A 204 -5.40 11.15 4.77
C ASP A 204 -6.72 11.60 5.39
N ARG A 205 -7.79 10.84 5.09
CA ARG A 205 -9.14 11.22 5.52
C ARG A 205 -9.28 11.33 7.04
N GLU A 206 -8.56 10.48 7.77
CA GLU A 206 -8.65 10.34 9.23
C GLU A 206 -7.49 11.03 9.95
N ALA A 207 -6.47 11.47 9.22
CA ALA A 207 -5.26 12.05 9.76
C ALA A 207 -5.28 13.59 9.74
N ALA A 208 -4.43 14.18 10.57
CA ALA A 208 -4.24 15.63 10.60
C ALA A 208 -3.78 16.13 9.21
N PRO A 209 -4.36 17.22 8.70
CA PRO A 209 -3.97 17.78 7.43
C PRO A 209 -2.71 18.66 7.57
N SER A 210 -1.87 18.66 6.53
CA SER A 210 -0.84 19.69 6.37
C SER A 210 -1.49 21.08 6.18
N ARG A 211 -0.68 22.14 6.34
CA ARG A 211 -1.18 23.51 6.22
C ARG A 211 -1.74 23.86 4.86
N ASP A 212 -1.21 23.26 3.78
CA ASP A 212 -1.68 23.42 2.40
C ASP A 212 -2.70 22.36 1.98
N ARG A 213 -2.85 21.29 2.79
CA ARG A 213 -3.75 20.15 2.53
C ARG A 213 -3.46 19.43 1.21
N LEU A 214 -2.19 19.41 0.81
CA LEU A 214 -1.70 18.80 -0.43
C LEU A 214 -0.65 17.75 -0.11
N TYR A 215 -0.56 16.71 -0.94
CA TYR A 215 0.53 15.78 -0.90
C TYR A 215 1.82 16.43 -1.40
N HIS A 216 2.92 16.11 -0.74
CA HIS A 216 4.28 16.41 -1.18
C HIS A 216 4.98 15.20 -1.78
N LEU A 217 4.20 14.18 -2.21
CA LEU A 217 4.65 13.00 -2.94
C LEU A 217 5.71 12.16 -2.21
N GLY A 218 5.76 12.22 -0.90
CA GLY A 218 6.76 11.58 -0.05
C GLY A 218 7.82 12.53 0.51
N ALA A 219 7.99 13.74 -0.09
CA ALA A 219 9.00 14.70 0.37
C ALA A 219 8.78 15.24 1.78
N LYS A 220 7.56 15.13 2.31
CA LYS A 220 7.18 15.55 3.67
C LYS A 220 6.48 14.45 4.46
N GLU A 221 5.80 13.53 3.80
CA GLU A 221 5.04 12.45 4.42
C GLU A 221 5.96 11.50 5.21
N TRP A 222 7.25 11.40 4.85
CA TRP A 222 8.22 10.59 5.59
C TRP A 222 8.38 11.03 7.06
N GLU A 223 8.16 12.32 7.38
CA GLU A 223 8.21 12.83 8.75
C GLU A 223 7.13 12.22 9.64
N ASP A 224 5.94 11.93 9.08
CA ASP A 224 4.86 11.26 9.79
C ASP A 224 5.18 9.78 10.04
N ILE A 225 5.89 9.15 9.09
CA ILE A 225 6.35 7.77 9.24
C ILE A 225 7.52 7.68 10.20
N GLU A 226 8.40 8.69 10.25
CA GLU A 226 9.42 8.79 11.30
C GLU A 226 8.79 8.85 12.70
N ALA A 227 7.72 9.64 12.86
CA ALA A 227 6.98 9.68 14.12
C ALA A 227 6.37 8.32 14.47
N ALA A 228 5.88 7.55 13.48
CA ALA A 228 5.39 6.19 13.69
C ALA A 228 6.53 5.22 14.07
N CYS A 229 7.70 5.36 13.47
CA CYS A 229 8.90 4.64 13.86
C CYS A 229 9.31 4.96 15.31
N GLN A 230 9.31 6.24 15.68
CA GLN A 230 9.62 6.66 17.06
C GLN A 230 8.59 6.10 18.04
N TYR A 231 7.29 6.15 17.72
CA TYR A 231 6.25 5.50 18.51
C TYR A 231 6.56 4.01 18.74
N ALA A 232 6.92 3.26 17.71
CA ALA A 232 7.27 1.85 17.83
C ALA A 232 8.48 1.63 18.73
N LEU A 233 9.53 2.47 18.62
CA LEU A 233 10.71 2.42 19.47
C LEU A 233 10.39 2.72 20.94
N ASP A 234 9.51 3.69 21.21
CA ASP A 234 9.04 4.03 22.56
C ASP A 234 8.20 2.88 23.16
N GLN A 235 7.55 2.07 22.32
CA GLN A 235 6.86 0.84 22.71
C GLN A 235 7.80 -0.39 22.80
N GLY A 236 9.11 -0.20 22.72
CA GLY A 236 10.10 -1.27 22.92
C GLY A 236 10.62 -1.93 21.66
N ALA A 237 10.25 -1.45 20.47
CA ALA A 237 10.83 -1.95 19.23
C ALA A 237 12.35 -1.75 19.22
N ARG A 238 13.09 -2.75 18.76
CA ARG A 238 14.54 -2.66 18.57
C ARG A 238 14.93 -2.55 17.11
N ARG A 239 14.19 -3.24 16.24
CA ARG A 239 14.39 -3.22 14.80
C ARG A 239 13.07 -2.95 14.09
N LEU A 240 13.17 -2.23 12.98
CA LEU A 240 12.02 -1.84 12.18
C LEU A 240 12.20 -2.37 10.77
N VAL A 241 11.14 -2.91 10.17
CA VAL A 241 11.06 -3.12 8.72
C VAL A 241 9.94 -2.23 8.18
N ILE A 242 10.20 -1.53 7.10
CA ILE A 242 9.21 -0.65 6.48
C ILE A 242 8.65 -1.36 5.25
N VAL A 243 7.33 -1.52 5.21
CA VAL A 243 6.62 -2.07 4.04
C VAL A 243 5.82 -0.94 3.41
N GLY A 244 6.10 -0.63 2.14
CA GLY A 244 5.46 0.50 1.44
C GLY A 244 4.94 0.15 0.07
N TRP A 245 3.70 0.55 -0.22
CA TRP A 245 3.06 0.41 -1.53
C TRP A 245 3.09 1.72 -2.29
N SER A 246 3.46 1.70 -3.57
CA SER A 246 3.40 2.88 -4.45
C SER A 246 4.11 4.10 -3.84
N MET A 247 3.39 5.19 -3.61
CA MET A 247 3.90 6.37 -2.89
C MET A 247 4.43 6.01 -1.50
N GLY A 248 3.82 5.06 -0.79
CA GLY A 248 4.31 4.54 0.49
C GLY A 248 5.71 3.93 0.37
N GLY A 249 6.02 3.30 -0.75
CA GLY A 249 7.38 2.85 -1.07
C GLY A 249 8.35 4.00 -1.30
N GLY A 250 7.94 5.06 -1.98
CA GLY A 250 8.72 6.30 -2.12
C GLY A 250 8.95 7.00 -0.77
N ILE A 251 7.93 7.01 0.10
CA ILE A 251 8.04 7.53 1.48
C ILE A 251 9.06 6.70 2.28
N ALA A 252 9.02 5.36 2.15
CA ALA A 252 9.96 4.46 2.83
C ALA A 252 11.42 4.71 2.41
N LEU A 253 11.67 4.95 1.12
CA LEU A 253 13.00 5.34 0.62
C LEU A 253 13.46 6.66 1.25
N ARG A 254 12.59 7.68 1.25
CA ARG A 254 12.91 8.99 1.87
C ARG A 254 13.17 8.86 3.37
N LEU A 255 12.38 8.07 4.09
CA LEU A 255 12.57 7.78 5.50
C LEU A 255 13.95 7.16 5.74
N ALA A 256 14.29 6.11 4.99
CA ALA A 256 15.56 5.40 5.13
C ALA A 256 16.80 6.28 4.89
N GLU A 257 16.64 7.34 4.09
CA GLU A 257 17.72 8.29 3.77
C GLU A 257 17.86 9.42 4.82
N LYS A 258 16.72 9.91 5.32
CA LYS A 258 16.68 11.18 6.09
C LYS A 258 16.42 11.03 7.58
N SER A 259 15.78 9.92 7.98
CA SER A 259 15.33 9.75 9.35
C SER A 259 16.47 9.69 10.36
N ALA A 260 16.25 10.31 11.53
CA ALA A 260 17.13 10.18 12.66
C ALA A 260 17.18 8.75 13.24
N VAL A 261 16.13 7.95 12.99
CA VAL A 261 16.02 6.55 13.45
C VAL A 261 16.40 5.54 12.36
N ARG A 262 16.99 5.97 11.25
CA ARG A 262 17.37 5.11 10.12
C ARG A 262 18.21 3.90 10.54
N ASP A 263 19.09 4.04 11.50
CA ASP A 263 19.96 2.95 11.98
C ASP A 263 19.18 1.82 12.70
N ARG A 264 17.89 2.03 12.97
CA ARG A 264 16.98 1.03 13.53
C ARG A 264 16.20 0.30 12.43
N ILE A 265 16.29 0.73 11.18
CA ILE A 265 15.66 0.09 10.03
C ILE A 265 16.51 -1.10 9.58
N ALA A 266 15.97 -2.30 9.73
CA ALA A 266 16.62 -3.54 9.31
C ALA A 266 16.47 -3.82 7.80
N GLY A 267 15.42 -3.30 7.18
CA GLY A 267 15.18 -3.48 5.75
C GLY A 267 13.90 -2.83 5.26
N LEU A 268 13.75 -2.78 3.93
CA LEU A 268 12.59 -2.23 3.23
C LEU A 268 11.93 -3.30 2.36
N VAL A 269 10.60 -3.36 2.36
CA VAL A 269 9.80 -4.13 1.37
C VAL A 269 8.97 -3.12 0.58
N LEU A 270 9.23 -3.02 -0.70
CA LEU A 270 8.63 -2.02 -1.58
C LEU A 270 7.83 -2.73 -2.67
N ASP A 271 6.54 -2.47 -2.76
CA ASP A 271 5.61 -3.09 -3.69
C ASP A 271 5.08 -2.01 -4.66
N GLY A 272 5.45 -2.11 -5.96
CA GLY A 272 5.13 -1.11 -6.97
C GLY A 272 5.59 0.32 -6.63
N PRO A 273 6.81 0.53 -6.06
CA PRO A 273 7.17 1.79 -5.42
C PRO A 273 7.32 2.95 -6.39
N ALA A 274 6.95 4.14 -5.95
CA ALA A 274 7.24 5.39 -6.65
C ALA A 274 8.72 5.78 -6.47
N VAL A 275 9.62 5.10 -7.19
CA VAL A 275 11.07 5.30 -7.08
C VAL A 275 11.52 6.62 -7.71
N ASP A 276 10.90 7.02 -8.83
CA ASP A 276 11.29 8.23 -9.56
C ASP A 276 10.06 9.05 -9.93
N TRP A 277 9.82 10.10 -9.14
CA TRP A 277 8.65 10.96 -9.37
C TRP A 277 8.74 11.81 -10.62
N GLN A 278 9.94 12.14 -11.10
CA GLN A 278 10.09 12.88 -12.35
C GLN A 278 9.67 12.02 -13.53
N ASP A 279 10.06 10.75 -13.52
CA ASP A 279 9.68 9.76 -14.53
C ASP A 279 8.16 9.51 -14.50
N ILE A 280 7.57 9.28 -13.31
CA ILE A 280 6.13 9.03 -13.14
C ILE A 280 5.31 10.23 -13.65
N LEU A 281 5.66 11.45 -13.28
CA LEU A 281 4.94 12.66 -13.69
C LEU A 281 5.05 12.89 -15.20
N SER A 282 6.23 12.63 -15.78
CA SER A 282 6.46 12.71 -17.23
C SER A 282 5.66 11.66 -17.99
N TYR A 283 5.63 10.43 -17.48
CA TYR A 283 4.84 9.33 -18.04
C TYR A 283 3.34 9.68 -18.10
N HIS A 284 2.76 10.14 -17.00
CA HIS A 284 1.35 10.51 -16.97
C HIS A 284 1.03 11.74 -17.82
N ALA A 285 1.90 12.73 -17.85
CA ALA A 285 1.75 13.88 -18.73
C ALA A 285 1.81 13.48 -20.21
N GLY A 286 2.70 12.53 -20.56
CA GLY A 286 2.77 11.93 -21.90
C GLY A 286 1.50 11.16 -22.26
N ALA A 287 0.96 10.35 -21.34
CA ALA A 287 -0.31 9.63 -21.53
C ALA A 287 -1.50 10.58 -21.77
N MET A 288 -1.48 11.77 -21.17
CA MET A 288 -2.45 12.84 -21.45
C MET A 288 -2.17 13.61 -22.75
N HIS A 289 -1.16 13.24 -23.52
CA HIS A 289 -0.70 13.96 -24.72
C HIS A 289 -0.37 15.44 -24.45
N ALA A 290 0.05 15.78 -23.24
CA ALA A 290 0.40 17.14 -22.89
C ALA A 290 1.65 17.60 -23.65
N PRO A 291 1.64 18.79 -24.32
CA PRO A 291 2.82 19.32 -25.01
C PRO A 291 3.99 19.52 -24.04
N GLY A 292 5.23 19.27 -24.51
CA GLY A 292 6.46 19.39 -23.70
C GLY A 292 6.59 20.71 -22.91
N PRO A 293 6.32 21.90 -23.52
CA PRO A 293 6.33 23.15 -22.76
C PRO A 293 5.32 23.20 -21.60
N LEU A 294 4.18 22.53 -21.75
CA LEU A 294 3.15 22.47 -20.72
C LEU A 294 3.60 21.54 -19.56
N GLN A 295 4.23 20.41 -19.88
CA GLN A 295 4.85 19.52 -18.91
C GLN A 295 5.95 20.25 -18.10
N ALA A 296 6.84 20.96 -18.80
CA ALA A 296 7.91 21.73 -18.17
C ALA A 296 7.37 22.82 -17.23
N ALA A 297 6.30 23.52 -17.64
CA ALA A 297 5.64 24.51 -16.80
C ALA A 297 4.98 23.88 -15.57
N ALA A 298 4.33 22.72 -15.71
CA ALA A 298 3.76 21.98 -14.57
C ALA A 298 4.85 21.52 -13.60
N MET A 299 5.95 20.97 -14.09
CA MET A 299 7.10 20.58 -13.29
C MET A 299 7.71 21.79 -12.54
N TRP A 300 7.89 22.92 -13.24
CA TRP A 300 8.35 24.15 -12.62
C TRP A 300 7.42 24.65 -11.51
N MET A 301 6.08 24.50 -11.69
CA MET A 301 5.11 24.84 -10.64
C MET A 301 5.24 23.96 -9.40
N LEU A 302 5.67 22.71 -9.52
CA LEU A 302 5.87 21.83 -8.37
C LEU A 302 7.21 22.07 -7.65
N THR A 303 8.25 22.44 -8.40
CA THR A 303 9.64 22.41 -7.89
C THR A 303 10.25 23.78 -7.62
N SER A 304 9.64 24.89 -8.07
CA SER A 304 10.20 26.22 -7.84
C SER A 304 9.47 26.96 -6.70
N PRO A 305 10.18 27.83 -5.93
CA PRO A 305 9.56 28.60 -4.84
C PRO A 305 8.47 29.58 -5.31
N ILE A 306 8.51 30.03 -6.56
CA ILE A 306 7.50 30.92 -7.13
C ILE A 306 6.36 30.09 -7.71
N GLY A 307 6.69 29.04 -8.49
CA GLY A 307 5.71 28.17 -9.15
C GLY A 307 4.83 27.42 -8.14
N SER A 308 5.38 26.98 -7.02
CA SER A 308 4.66 26.24 -5.98
C SER A 308 3.45 27.02 -5.44
N ARG A 309 3.55 28.33 -5.34
CA ARG A 309 2.44 29.20 -4.94
C ARG A 309 1.28 29.18 -5.93
N ALA A 310 1.56 29.02 -7.23
CA ALA A 310 0.52 28.95 -8.25
C ALA A 310 -0.35 27.69 -8.14
N VAL A 311 0.17 26.62 -7.54
CA VAL A 311 -0.56 25.37 -7.27
C VAL A 311 -1.00 25.24 -5.81
N ALA A 312 -0.80 26.30 -5.00
CA ALA A 312 -1.13 26.37 -3.59
C ALA A 312 -0.27 25.51 -2.66
N LEU A 313 0.89 25.04 -3.11
CA LEU A 313 1.90 24.47 -2.24
C LEU A 313 2.57 25.60 -1.43
N ARG A 314 2.86 25.35 -0.18
CA ARG A 314 3.60 26.28 0.67
C ARG A 314 5.11 26.26 0.41
N GLU A 315 5.59 25.09 0.05
CA GLU A 315 7.00 24.83 -0.27
C GLU A 315 7.09 24.04 -1.58
N PRO A 316 8.14 24.22 -2.37
CA PRO A 316 8.39 23.40 -3.53
C PRO A 316 8.67 21.95 -3.13
N ILE A 317 8.31 21.01 -4.00
CA ILE A 317 8.61 19.60 -3.80
C ILE A 317 10.05 19.33 -4.27
N ALA A 318 10.86 18.71 -3.43
CA ALA A 318 12.25 18.37 -3.72
C ALA A 318 12.35 17.13 -4.63
N LEU A 319 11.75 17.18 -5.84
CA LEU A 319 11.72 16.04 -6.77
C LEU A 319 13.12 15.55 -7.17
N ALA A 320 14.12 16.40 -7.14
CA ALA A 320 15.51 16.02 -7.43
C ALA A 320 16.09 15.00 -6.42
N GLU A 321 15.54 14.97 -5.21
CA GLU A 321 15.90 14.01 -4.17
C GLU A 321 15.01 12.75 -4.19
N MET A 322 14.12 12.63 -5.16
CA MET A 322 13.17 11.52 -5.32
C MET A 322 13.27 10.92 -6.72
N THR A 323 14.51 10.68 -7.14
CA THR A 323 14.87 10.04 -8.39
C THR A 323 15.62 8.74 -8.12
N ARG A 324 15.57 7.80 -9.06
CA ARG A 324 16.32 6.53 -8.97
C ARG A 324 17.81 6.74 -8.73
N ASP A 325 18.39 7.79 -9.31
CA ASP A 325 19.81 8.11 -9.16
C ASP A 325 20.13 8.55 -7.72
N TYR A 326 19.30 9.44 -7.18
CA TYR A 326 19.44 9.88 -5.79
C TYR A 326 19.29 8.70 -4.81
N HIS A 327 18.28 7.87 -4.99
CA HIS A 327 18.07 6.69 -4.16
C HIS A 327 19.21 5.69 -4.26
N ALA A 328 19.77 5.46 -5.47
CA ALA A 328 20.91 4.58 -5.65
C ALA A 328 22.16 5.04 -4.87
N ASP A 329 22.37 6.36 -4.81
CA ASP A 329 23.53 6.95 -4.11
C ASP A 329 23.37 6.97 -2.58
N HIS A 330 22.13 6.98 -2.06
CA HIS A 330 21.86 7.18 -0.63
C HIS A 330 21.28 5.95 0.10
N LEU A 331 20.79 4.94 -0.62
CA LEU A 331 20.23 3.72 -0.02
C LEU A 331 21.34 2.90 0.65
N VAL A 332 21.13 2.56 1.93
CA VAL A 332 22.07 1.77 2.74
C VAL A 332 21.42 0.51 3.34
N HIS A 333 20.12 0.33 3.16
CA HIS A 333 19.38 -0.76 3.76
C HIS A 333 19.09 -1.88 2.76
N PRO A 334 19.14 -3.17 3.19
CA PRO A 334 18.61 -4.27 2.42
C PRO A 334 17.18 -3.98 1.98
N THR A 335 16.88 -4.19 0.71
CA THR A 335 15.60 -3.83 0.12
C THR A 335 15.07 -4.97 -0.75
N LEU A 336 13.85 -5.44 -0.47
CA LEU A 336 13.07 -6.27 -1.36
C LEU A 336 12.17 -5.35 -2.19
N LEU A 337 12.37 -5.34 -3.51
CA LEU A 337 11.61 -4.53 -4.44
C LEU A 337 10.78 -5.43 -5.35
N ILE A 338 9.47 -5.46 -5.13
CA ILE A 338 8.49 -6.21 -5.90
C ILE A 338 7.82 -5.24 -6.87
N HIS A 339 7.72 -5.56 -8.16
CA HIS A 339 7.08 -4.68 -9.14
C HIS A 339 6.58 -5.46 -10.35
N SER A 340 5.36 -5.17 -10.77
CA SER A 340 4.83 -5.74 -12.00
C SER A 340 5.46 -5.12 -13.24
N LEU A 341 5.82 -5.97 -14.21
CA LEU A 341 6.31 -5.51 -15.50
C LEU A 341 5.21 -4.90 -16.37
N ASP A 342 3.95 -5.18 -16.03
CA ASP A 342 2.74 -4.68 -16.70
C ASP A 342 2.09 -3.51 -15.95
N ASP A 343 2.80 -2.90 -14.98
CA ASP A 343 2.30 -1.72 -14.26
C ASP A 343 2.20 -0.52 -15.20
N THR A 344 0.95 -0.12 -15.48
CA THR A 344 0.62 1.03 -16.34
C THR A 344 0.43 2.34 -15.56
N TYR A 345 0.56 2.31 -14.22
CA TYR A 345 0.39 3.48 -13.36
C TYR A 345 1.74 4.01 -12.85
N VAL A 346 2.60 3.13 -12.35
CA VAL A 346 3.99 3.45 -12.00
C VAL A 346 4.91 2.61 -12.88
N PRO A 347 5.61 3.21 -13.86
CA PRO A 347 6.49 2.44 -14.74
C PRO A 347 7.56 1.66 -13.99
N PRO A 348 7.79 0.35 -14.31
CA PRO A 348 8.76 -0.48 -13.58
C PRO A 348 10.23 -0.18 -13.93
N GLY A 349 10.49 0.66 -14.94
CA GLY A 349 11.83 1.04 -15.38
C GLY A 349 12.72 1.54 -14.25
N PRO A 350 12.33 2.59 -13.52
CA PRO A 350 13.10 3.13 -12.40
C PRO A 350 13.40 2.11 -11.29
N SER A 351 12.46 1.21 -10.99
CA SER A 351 12.65 0.14 -10.02
C SER A 351 13.73 -0.85 -10.46
N ARG A 352 13.71 -1.25 -11.72
CA ARG A 352 14.72 -2.14 -12.33
C ARG A 352 16.09 -1.48 -12.36
N ASP A 353 16.13 -0.19 -12.72
CA ASP A 353 17.38 0.59 -12.77
C ASP A 353 18.00 0.74 -11.37
N LEU A 354 17.19 1.02 -10.34
CA LEU A 354 17.65 1.09 -8.94
C LEU A 354 18.28 -0.25 -8.52
N ALA A 355 17.60 -1.37 -8.79
CA ALA A 355 18.12 -2.69 -8.46
C ALA A 355 19.41 -3.03 -9.25
N GLY A 356 19.48 -2.64 -10.51
CA GLY A 356 20.69 -2.82 -11.32
C GLY A 356 21.89 -2.00 -10.82
N ARG A 357 21.66 -0.85 -10.21
CA ARG A 357 22.70 0.01 -9.61
C ARG A 357 23.13 -0.44 -8.22
N ARG A 358 22.22 -1.05 -7.47
CA ARG A 358 22.47 -1.50 -6.09
C ARG A 358 22.15 -2.99 -5.90
N PRO A 359 22.78 -3.86 -6.71
CA PRO A 359 22.58 -5.32 -6.59
C PRO A 359 23.07 -5.87 -5.25
N ASP A 360 23.88 -5.11 -4.53
CA ASP A 360 24.37 -5.41 -3.17
C ASP A 360 23.26 -5.28 -2.11
N LEU A 361 22.29 -4.40 -2.32
CA LEU A 361 21.22 -4.12 -1.36
C LEU A 361 19.83 -4.47 -1.89
N VAL A 362 19.57 -4.29 -3.18
CA VAL A 362 18.23 -4.38 -3.75
C VAL A 362 18.02 -5.72 -4.46
N ARG A 363 17.13 -6.54 -3.92
CA ARG A 363 16.59 -7.71 -4.59
C ARG A 363 15.35 -7.33 -5.37
N PHE A 364 15.40 -7.36 -6.69
CA PHE A 364 14.26 -7.10 -7.55
C PHE A 364 13.49 -8.39 -7.84
N VAL A 365 12.18 -8.36 -7.62
CA VAL A 365 11.26 -9.48 -7.89
C VAL A 365 10.19 -9.02 -8.87
N PRO A 366 10.37 -9.29 -10.17
CA PRO A 366 9.38 -8.93 -11.17
C PRO A 366 8.14 -9.82 -11.08
N PHE A 367 6.97 -9.23 -11.29
CA PHE A 367 5.70 -9.93 -11.50
C PHE A 367 5.17 -9.64 -12.89
N ASP A 368 4.44 -10.60 -13.47
CA ASP A 368 3.76 -10.46 -14.75
C ASP A 368 2.24 -10.43 -14.53
N GLY A 369 1.52 -9.72 -15.37
CA GLY A 369 0.06 -9.67 -15.38
C GLY A 369 -0.59 -8.93 -14.22
N ALA A 370 0.16 -8.35 -13.29
CA ALA A 370 -0.41 -7.57 -12.21
C ALA A 370 -0.58 -6.09 -12.63
N LEU A 371 -1.72 -5.50 -12.30
CA LEU A 371 -1.86 -4.05 -12.31
C LEU A 371 -1.10 -3.46 -11.12
N HIS A 372 -0.99 -2.13 -11.10
CA HIS A 372 -0.29 -1.38 -10.06
C HIS A 372 -0.62 -1.83 -8.63
N THR A 373 0.38 -2.24 -7.87
CA THR A 373 0.28 -2.79 -6.51
C THR A 373 -0.71 -3.95 -6.38
N ARG A 374 -0.79 -4.84 -7.38
CA ARG A 374 -1.65 -6.04 -7.38
C ARG A 374 -0.86 -7.35 -7.49
N GLU A 375 0.41 -7.33 -7.23
CA GLU A 375 1.31 -8.48 -7.27
C GLU A 375 0.83 -9.58 -6.32
N TRP A 376 0.50 -9.21 -5.07
CA TRP A 376 -0.13 -10.11 -4.11
C TRP A 376 -1.48 -10.66 -4.61
N ASN A 377 -2.28 -9.87 -5.30
CA ASN A 377 -3.57 -10.31 -5.81
C ASN A 377 -3.45 -11.39 -6.88
N VAL A 378 -2.40 -11.30 -7.71
CA VAL A 378 -2.16 -12.22 -8.85
C VAL A 378 -1.52 -13.52 -8.37
N ASP A 379 -0.49 -13.43 -7.53
CA ASP A 379 0.20 -14.59 -6.97
C ASP A 379 0.57 -14.35 -5.50
N PRO A 380 -0.43 -14.54 -4.60
CA PRO A 380 -0.21 -14.34 -3.17
C PRO A 380 0.85 -15.28 -2.58
N VAL A 381 0.91 -16.52 -3.07
CA VAL A 381 1.87 -17.53 -2.56
C VAL A 381 3.31 -17.11 -2.86
N ARG A 382 3.56 -16.64 -4.07
CA ARG A 382 4.87 -16.13 -4.46
C ARG A 382 5.22 -14.87 -3.69
N TRP A 383 4.30 -13.91 -3.62
CA TRP A 383 4.50 -12.67 -2.88
C TRP A 383 4.84 -12.94 -1.41
N GLU A 384 4.07 -13.78 -0.75
CA GLU A 384 4.29 -14.13 0.66
C GLU A 384 5.61 -14.86 0.89
N ARG A 385 6.01 -15.76 -0.01
CA ARG A 385 7.30 -16.45 0.06
C ARG A 385 8.46 -15.48 -0.06
N GLU A 386 8.40 -14.54 -1.00
CA GLU A 386 9.45 -13.53 -1.17
C GLU A 386 9.57 -12.62 0.06
N VAL A 387 8.43 -12.19 0.61
CA VAL A 387 8.40 -11.34 1.81
C VAL A 387 8.85 -12.13 3.04
N ALA A 388 8.35 -13.34 3.27
CA ALA A 388 8.77 -14.17 4.42
C ALA A 388 10.27 -14.42 4.41
N GLY A 389 10.83 -14.87 3.28
CA GLY A 389 12.26 -15.12 3.15
C GLY A 389 13.12 -13.85 3.32
N PHE A 390 12.60 -12.68 2.91
CA PHE A 390 13.28 -11.41 3.19
C PHE A 390 13.25 -11.06 4.68
N MET A 391 12.07 -11.14 5.33
CA MET A 391 11.91 -10.88 6.77
C MET A 391 12.82 -11.80 7.60
N THR A 392 12.81 -13.11 7.28
CA THR A 392 13.66 -14.11 7.94
C THR A 392 15.14 -13.71 7.88
N ARG A 393 15.61 -13.29 6.71
CA ARG A 393 17.02 -12.91 6.51
C ARG A 393 17.39 -11.62 7.27
N VAL A 394 16.59 -10.56 7.19
CA VAL A 394 16.96 -9.25 7.78
C VAL A 394 16.71 -9.20 9.29
N LEU A 395 15.82 -10.03 9.80
CA LEU A 395 15.49 -10.12 11.22
C LEU A 395 16.10 -11.36 11.89
N GLY A 396 16.76 -12.25 11.15
CA GLY A 396 17.35 -13.46 11.71
C GLY A 396 16.30 -14.39 12.35
N LEU A 397 15.11 -14.50 11.75
CA LEU A 397 14.08 -15.44 12.20
C LEU A 397 14.51 -16.87 11.86
N SER A 398 13.99 -17.87 12.59
CA SER A 398 14.31 -19.26 12.28
C SER A 398 13.52 -19.78 11.06
N SER A 399 14.07 -20.78 10.36
CA SER A 399 13.39 -21.43 9.22
C SER A 399 12.06 -22.07 9.63
N GLU A 400 11.93 -22.54 10.87
CA GLU A 400 10.69 -23.13 11.39
C GLU A 400 9.59 -22.08 11.54
N VAL A 401 9.94 -20.82 11.88
CA VAL A 401 9.00 -19.70 11.93
C VAL A 401 8.51 -19.37 10.53
N GLU A 402 9.42 -19.28 9.56
CA GLU A 402 9.10 -19.02 8.15
C GLU A 402 8.18 -20.11 7.58
N GLU A 403 8.55 -21.39 7.73
CA GLU A 403 7.78 -22.52 7.22
C GLU A 403 6.37 -22.55 7.83
N ARG A 404 6.26 -22.37 9.15
CA ARG A 404 4.96 -22.31 9.85
C ARG A 404 4.10 -21.15 9.34
N ALA A 405 4.70 -19.99 9.09
CA ALA A 405 3.98 -18.83 8.58
C ALA A 405 3.47 -19.07 7.15
N LEU A 406 4.26 -19.74 6.30
CA LEU A 406 3.88 -20.06 4.91
C LEU A 406 2.89 -21.23 4.80
N THR A 407 2.88 -22.15 5.78
CA THR A 407 1.96 -23.31 5.80
C THR A 407 0.72 -23.09 6.69
N ARG A 408 0.53 -21.88 7.20
CA ARG A 408 -0.65 -21.55 8.02
C ARG A 408 -1.96 -21.85 7.30
N PRO A 409 -3.05 -22.19 8.01
CA PRO A 409 -4.35 -22.36 7.41
C PRO A 409 -4.73 -21.12 6.59
N ALA A 410 -5.38 -21.33 5.45
CA ALA A 410 -5.90 -20.26 4.63
C ALA A 410 -6.84 -19.39 5.48
N GLY A 411 -6.62 -18.08 5.47
CA GLY A 411 -7.47 -17.12 6.17
C GLY A 411 -8.90 -17.05 5.60
N PRO A 412 -9.59 -15.92 5.74
CA PRO A 412 -11.01 -15.77 5.35
C PRO A 412 -11.35 -16.12 3.89
N LEU A 413 -10.35 -16.31 3.02
CA LEU A 413 -10.54 -16.70 1.62
C LEU A 413 -10.69 -18.23 1.43
N GLY A 414 -10.50 -19.04 2.50
CA GLY A 414 -10.64 -20.50 2.47
C GLY A 414 -9.57 -21.24 1.64
N PRO A 415 -9.71 -22.58 1.48
CA PRO A 415 -8.72 -23.41 0.77
C PRO A 415 -8.63 -23.16 -0.75
N LEU A 416 -9.53 -22.38 -1.33
CA LEU A 416 -9.45 -21.93 -2.72
C LEU A 416 -8.23 -21.03 -3.01
N TRP A 417 -7.60 -20.51 -1.99
CA TRP A 417 -6.32 -19.82 -2.02
C TRP A 417 -5.18 -20.65 -2.64
N PHE A 418 -5.16 -21.97 -2.40
CA PHE A 418 -4.14 -22.87 -2.92
C PHE A 418 -4.48 -23.53 -4.26
N ALA A 419 -5.67 -23.30 -4.81
CA ALA A 419 -6.16 -23.99 -6.02
C ALA A 419 -5.70 -23.32 -7.33
N HIS A 420 -4.69 -22.44 -7.32
CA HIS A 420 -4.17 -21.80 -8.53
C HIS A 420 -3.06 -22.59 -9.25
N ASP A 421 -3.11 -23.94 -9.21
CA ASP A 421 -2.44 -24.79 -10.20
C ASP A 421 -3.27 -24.94 -11.50
N VAL A 422 -4.08 -23.96 -11.83
CA VAL A 422 -4.69 -23.88 -13.16
C VAL A 422 -3.70 -23.21 -14.11
N ARG A 423 -2.75 -24.01 -14.62
CA ARG A 423 -2.00 -23.64 -15.82
C ARG A 423 -2.99 -23.28 -16.93
N PRO A 424 -2.82 -22.19 -17.66
CA PRO A 424 -3.57 -22.00 -18.88
C PRO A 424 -3.27 -23.20 -19.80
N GLY A 425 -4.32 -23.89 -20.19
CA GLY A 425 -4.19 -24.98 -21.17
C GLY A 425 -3.51 -24.47 -22.43
N PRO A 426 -2.78 -25.32 -23.17
CA PRO A 426 -2.10 -24.92 -24.37
C PRO A 426 -3.14 -24.32 -25.33
N SER A 427 -2.83 -23.12 -25.83
CA SER A 427 -3.59 -22.45 -26.89
C SER A 427 -3.63 -23.37 -28.12
N ALA A 428 -4.84 -23.80 -28.48
CA ALA A 428 -5.15 -24.37 -29.79
C ALA A 428 -5.58 -23.27 -30.76
#